data_aef828c05c9c6860eeeda6eac412d508
#
_entry.id   aef828c05c9c6860eeeda6eac412d508
#
_cell.length_a   1.000
_cell.length_b   1.000
_cell.length_c   1.000
_cell.angle_alpha   90.00
_cell.angle_beta   90.00
_cell.angle_gamma   90.00
#
_symmetry.space_group_name_H-M   'P 1'
#
loop_
_entity.id
_entity.type
_entity.pdbx_description
1 polymer ?
#
loop_
_entity_poly.entity_id
_entity_poly.type
_entity_poly.pdbx_seq_one_letter_code
_entity_poly.pdbx_strand_id
1 'polypeptide(L)'
;MVFPKYLYRFFIWKKKYNLRNINSSFKRKFKKDGYVLLPKSFINSENILKECDEIIKKFKSLENRKKKKKGHLIQVLEPKSILENSSIISFVSNKYILDIVSSYLGHVPCLTHVNIWYSPNINSKCAEGSQLWHIDHESFKQVKVFLYLNDIDEKNGATEIFNKKYTKIMQKKLSYSLLKRKHSNEGLDNNLCFRLSAEKGGIAVMDTSSCFHRGSYGFNKSRFILSVQYLPINAYSYNKFNEYTFLRKSYHLKDKKELIFN
;
A
#
# COMPACT_ATOMS: atom_id res chain seq x y z
N MET A 1 6.07 -28.67 11.25
CA MET A 1 6.81 -28.09 12.41
C MET A 1 7.46 -26.74 12.02
N VAL A 2 6.64 -25.76 11.64
CA VAL A 2 7.10 -24.42 11.15
C VAL A 2 6.93 -23.35 12.24
N PHE A 3 6.10 -23.61 13.24
CA PHE A 3 5.69 -22.69 14.29
C PHE A 3 6.81 -22.08 15.17
N PRO A 4 7.84 -22.81 15.61
CA PRO A 4 8.87 -22.28 16.51
C PRO A 4 9.76 -21.20 15.88
N LYS A 5 10.03 -21.32 14.56
CA LYS A 5 10.87 -20.36 13.81
C LYS A 5 10.24 -18.96 13.71
N TYR A 6 8.92 -18.90 13.60
CA TYR A 6 8.16 -17.65 13.49
C TYR A 6 8.03 -16.94 14.85
N LEU A 7 7.82 -17.70 15.92
CA LEU A 7 7.80 -17.16 17.28
C LEU A 7 9.17 -16.58 17.66
N TYR A 8 10.25 -17.28 17.35
CA TYR A 8 11.61 -16.81 17.59
C TYR A 8 11.89 -15.49 16.82
N ARG A 9 11.54 -15.42 15.54
CA ARG A 9 11.66 -14.20 14.72
C ARG A 9 10.81 -13.06 15.28
N PHE A 10 9.61 -13.34 15.73
CA PHE A 10 8.73 -12.34 16.34
C PHE A 10 9.33 -11.79 17.64
N PHE A 11 9.90 -12.64 18.50
CA PHE A 11 10.54 -12.20 19.75
C PHE A 11 11.80 -11.38 19.49
N ILE A 12 12.66 -11.81 18.56
CA ILE A 12 13.83 -11.04 18.14
C ILE A 12 13.40 -9.69 17.60
N TRP A 13 12.41 -9.67 16.73
CA TRP A 13 11.90 -8.46 16.12
C TRP A 13 11.33 -7.50 17.19
N LYS A 14 10.51 -7.98 18.11
CA LYS A 14 9.97 -7.22 19.23
C LYS A 14 11.06 -6.67 20.16
N LYS A 15 12.08 -7.45 20.45
CA LYS A 15 13.24 -7.04 21.26
C LYS A 15 14.13 -6.04 20.56
N LYS A 16 14.38 -6.25 19.26
CA LYS A 16 15.29 -5.44 18.42
C LYS A 16 14.72 -4.06 18.09
N TYR A 17 13.41 -3.95 17.96
CA TYR A 17 12.76 -2.69 17.59
C TYR A 17 12.23 -1.89 18.79
N ASN A 18 12.18 -2.47 19.98
CA ASN A 18 11.66 -1.82 21.21
C ASN A 18 10.51 -0.83 20.94
N LEU A 19 9.48 -1.32 20.23
CA LEU A 19 8.42 -0.51 19.60
C LEU A 19 7.40 0.06 20.60
N ARG A 20 7.77 0.12 21.88
CA ARG A 20 6.91 0.66 22.94
C ARG A 20 6.85 2.19 22.77
N ASN A 21 5.66 2.68 22.47
CA ASN A 21 5.27 4.09 22.44
C ASN A 21 5.65 4.96 21.22
N ILE A 22 6.32 4.44 20.19
CA ILE A 22 6.49 5.20 18.95
C ILE A 22 5.14 5.26 18.21
N ASN A 23 4.76 6.46 17.75
CA ASN A 23 3.57 6.67 16.91
C ASN A 23 2.24 6.18 17.49
N SER A 24 2.06 6.26 18.81
CA SER A 24 0.88 5.71 19.50
C SER A 24 -0.47 6.28 19.00
N SER A 25 -0.52 7.56 18.62
CA SER A 25 -1.72 8.22 18.08
C SER A 25 -2.09 7.66 16.70
N PHE A 26 -1.10 7.56 15.79
CA PHE A 26 -1.31 6.99 14.47
C PHE A 26 -1.70 5.51 14.53
N LYS A 27 -1.07 4.73 15.42
CA LYS A 27 -1.44 3.32 15.66
C LYS A 27 -2.87 3.17 16.15
N ARG A 28 -3.31 4.01 17.12
CA ARG A 28 -4.69 3.98 17.63
C ARG A 28 -5.69 4.32 16.52
N LYS A 29 -5.42 5.38 15.75
CA LYS A 29 -6.26 5.78 14.63
C LYS A 29 -6.34 4.67 13.59
N PHE A 30 -5.21 4.12 13.16
CA PHE A 30 -5.16 3.05 12.18
C PHE A 30 -5.90 1.79 12.66
N LYS A 31 -5.73 1.40 13.94
CA LYS A 31 -6.45 0.25 14.51
C LYS A 31 -7.97 0.47 14.53
N LYS A 32 -8.41 1.69 14.83
CA LYS A 32 -9.83 2.06 14.91
C LYS A 32 -10.47 2.18 13.53
N ASP A 33 -9.87 2.98 12.65
CA ASP A 33 -10.49 3.40 11.40
C ASP A 33 -10.11 2.48 10.22
N GLY A 34 -8.93 1.80 10.30
CA GLY A 34 -8.38 0.99 9.22
C GLY A 34 -7.56 1.80 8.20
N TYR A 35 -7.37 3.09 8.44
CA TYR A 35 -6.49 3.94 7.66
C TYR A 35 -5.95 5.10 8.50
N VAL A 36 -4.82 5.65 8.05
CA VAL A 36 -4.22 6.85 8.62
C VAL A 36 -3.40 7.57 7.56
N LEU A 37 -3.44 8.90 7.58
CA LEU A 37 -2.52 9.76 6.82
C LEU A 37 -1.39 10.20 7.75
N LEU A 38 -0.17 10.05 7.28
CA LEU A 38 1.04 10.52 7.94
C LEU A 38 1.58 11.72 7.14
N PRO A 39 1.95 12.82 7.82
CA PRO A 39 2.45 14.01 7.14
C PRO A 39 3.81 13.74 6.47
N LYS A 40 4.19 14.57 5.52
CA LYS A 40 5.50 14.49 4.84
C LYS A 40 6.71 14.56 5.80
N SER A 41 6.52 15.20 6.95
CA SER A 41 7.52 15.28 8.01
C SER A 41 7.66 14.01 8.86
N PHE A 42 6.81 13.00 8.64
CA PHE A 42 6.82 11.76 9.42
C PHE A 42 8.11 10.98 9.31
N ILE A 43 8.69 10.96 8.11
CA ILE A 43 10.02 10.42 7.82
C ILE A 43 10.75 11.39 6.89
N ASN A 44 12.08 11.36 6.92
CA ASN A 44 12.84 12.02 5.86
C ASN A 44 12.67 11.22 4.56
N SER A 45 11.97 11.82 3.60
CA SER A 45 11.63 11.20 2.30
C SER A 45 12.38 11.82 1.11
N GLU A 46 13.33 12.71 1.31
CA GLU A 46 14.01 13.43 0.22
C GLU A 46 14.67 12.48 -0.79
N ASN A 47 15.48 11.53 -0.31
CA ASN A 47 16.19 10.60 -1.17
C ASN A 47 15.25 9.70 -1.97
N ILE A 48 14.21 9.16 -1.33
CA ILE A 48 13.22 8.32 -2.02
C ILE A 48 12.41 9.11 -3.03
N LEU A 49 12.05 10.35 -2.75
CA LEU A 49 11.32 11.21 -3.68
C LEU A 49 12.19 11.54 -4.90
N LYS A 50 13.47 11.89 -4.70
CA LYS A 50 14.42 12.13 -5.78
C LYS A 50 14.59 10.92 -6.69
N GLU A 51 14.82 9.74 -6.11
CA GLU A 51 14.96 8.48 -6.85
C GLU A 51 13.67 8.12 -7.63
N CYS A 52 12.50 8.30 -7.02
CA CYS A 52 11.23 8.10 -7.71
C CYS A 52 11.00 9.11 -8.84
N ASP A 53 11.40 10.38 -8.66
CA ASP A 53 11.31 11.39 -9.72
C ASP A 53 12.17 11.02 -10.94
N GLU A 54 13.37 10.47 -10.74
CA GLU A 54 14.22 9.97 -11.82
C GLU A 54 13.59 8.80 -12.58
N ILE A 55 13.01 7.84 -11.83
CA ILE A 55 12.27 6.71 -12.41
C ILE A 55 11.07 7.21 -13.25
N ILE A 56 10.30 8.14 -12.73
CA ILE A 56 9.15 8.73 -13.41
C ILE A 56 9.57 9.48 -14.67
N LYS A 57 10.67 10.22 -14.61
CA LYS A 57 11.24 10.94 -15.75
C LYS A 57 11.60 9.99 -16.89
N LYS A 58 12.31 8.89 -16.54
CA LYS A 58 12.66 7.83 -17.49
C LYS A 58 11.40 7.16 -18.08
N PHE A 59 10.41 6.83 -17.25
CA PHE A 59 9.15 6.25 -17.70
C PHE A 59 8.44 7.17 -18.70
N LYS A 60 8.27 8.45 -18.38
CA LYS A 60 7.62 9.43 -19.28
C LYS A 60 8.34 9.58 -20.62
N SER A 61 9.67 9.56 -20.64
CA SER A 61 10.46 9.63 -21.87
C SER A 61 10.25 8.42 -22.78
N LEU A 62 10.06 7.23 -22.20
CA LEU A 62 9.79 6.00 -22.93
C LEU A 62 8.33 5.89 -23.39
N GLU A 63 7.38 6.38 -22.59
CA GLU A 63 5.96 6.35 -22.93
C GLU A 63 5.64 7.28 -24.13
N ASN A 64 6.34 8.41 -24.22
CA ASN A 64 6.23 9.32 -25.37
C ASN A 64 6.71 8.69 -26.70
N ARG A 65 7.51 7.62 -26.65
CA ARG A 65 8.04 6.88 -27.82
C ARG A 65 7.21 5.66 -28.20
N LYS A 66 6.36 5.17 -27.30
CA LYS A 66 5.51 3.99 -27.53
C LYS A 66 4.04 4.41 -27.63
N LYS A 67 3.27 3.70 -28.48
CA LYS A 67 1.80 3.86 -28.47
C LYS A 67 1.29 3.73 -27.01
N LYS A 68 0.60 4.77 -26.50
CA LYS A 68 0.09 4.86 -25.13
C LYS A 68 -0.52 3.54 -24.67
N LYS A 69 -0.01 2.97 -23.59
CA LYS A 69 -0.67 1.85 -22.91
C LYS A 69 -2.05 2.35 -22.44
N LYS A 70 -3.10 1.73 -22.95
CA LYS A 70 -4.47 2.00 -22.49
C LYS A 70 -4.65 1.34 -21.12
N GLY A 71 -5.09 2.10 -20.13
CA GLY A 71 -5.41 1.58 -18.79
C GLY A 71 -5.50 2.72 -17.77
N HIS A 72 -6.37 2.54 -16.79
CA HIS A 72 -6.55 3.50 -15.69
C HIS A 72 -5.43 3.43 -14.65
N LEU A 73 -4.63 2.36 -14.66
CA LEU A 73 -3.52 2.13 -13.74
C LEU A 73 -2.36 1.44 -14.47
N ILE A 74 -1.23 2.12 -14.57
CA ILE A 74 -0.05 1.65 -15.30
C ILE A 74 1.09 1.43 -14.33
N GLN A 75 1.70 0.25 -14.41
CA GLN A 75 2.88 -0.11 -13.64
C GLN A 75 4.11 0.58 -14.23
N VAL A 76 4.86 1.28 -13.39
CA VAL A 76 6.05 2.04 -13.79
C VAL A 76 7.33 1.30 -13.43
N LEU A 77 7.38 0.67 -12.26
CA LEU A 77 8.55 0.02 -11.72
C LEU A 77 8.58 -1.44 -12.13
N GLU A 78 9.67 -1.87 -12.76
CA GLU A 78 9.92 -3.28 -13.03
C GLU A 78 10.31 -3.98 -11.71
N PRO A 79 9.72 -5.16 -11.38
CA PRO A 79 9.97 -5.83 -10.10
C PRO A 79 11.46 -6.07 -9.79
N LYS A 80 12.25 -6.41 -10.80
CA LYS A 80 13.69 -6.67 -10.64
C LYS A 80 14.49 -5.42 -10.29
N SER A 81 14.06 -4.25 -10.78
CA SER A 81 14.77 -2.98 -10.54
C SER A 81 14.63 -2.48 -9.09
N ILE A 82 13.73 -3.06 -8.28
CA ILE A 82 13.58 -2.67 -6.88
C ILE A 82 14.88 -2.84 -6.10
N LEU A 83 15.67 -3.89 -6.41
CA LEU A 83 16.95 -4.16 -5.74
C LEU A 83 18.03 -3.12 -6.07
N GLU A 84 17.93 -2.49 -7.23
CA GLU A 84 18.84 -1.46 -7.69
C GLU A 84 18.55 -0.10 -7.03
N ASN A 85 17.39 0.03 -6.38
CA ASN A 85 16.89 1.27 -5.81
C ASN A 85 17.02 1.27 -4.28
N SER A 86 18.16 1.75 -3.78
CA SER A 86 18.50 1.72 -2.36
C SER A 86 17.54 2.54 -1.49
N SER A 87 17.00 3.65 -2.01
CA SER A 87 16.05 4.49 -1.28
C SER A 87 14.69 3.82 -1.17
N ILE A 88 14.25 3.06 -2.19
CA ILE A 88 13.03 2.24 -2.11
C ILE A 88 13.20 1.17 -1.03
N ILE A 89 14.33 0.46 -1.02
CA ILE A 89 14.63 -0.53 0.03
C ILE A 89 14.65 0.11 1.41
N SER A 90 15.26 1.28 1.55
CA SER A 90 15.28 2.03 2.82
C SER A 90 13.87 2.44 3.26
N PHE A 91 13.02 2.87 2.33
CA PHE A 91 11.63 3.25 2.61
C PHE A 91 10.81 2.05 3.09
N VAL A 92 10.81 0.93 2.35
CA VAL A 92 10.02 -0.26 2.72
C VAL A 92 10.50 -0.92 4.02
N SER A 93 11.74 -0.67 4.42
CA SER A 93 12.31 -1.14 5.69
C SER A 93 12.36 -0.07 6.79
N ASN A 94 11.70 1.09 6.58
CA ASN A 94 11.73 2.18 7.54
C ASN A 94 11.09 1.77 8.86
N LYS A 95 11.83 1.96 9.97
CA LYS A 95 11.41 1.51 11.31
C LYS A 95 10.09 2.12 11.79
N TYR A 96 9.80 3.36 11.43
CA TYR A 96 8.57 4.06 11.86
C TYR A 96 7.34 3.55 11.10
N ILE A 97 7.49 3.26 9.81
CA ILE A 97 6.44 2.62 9.00
C ILE A 97 6.20 1.20 9.50
N LEU A 98 7.26 0.42 9.67
CA LEU A 98 7.17 -0.95 10.13
C LEU A 98 6.59 -1.07 11.54
N ASP A 99 6.82 -0.08 12.41
CA ASP A 99 6.22 -0.02 13.73
C ASP A 99 4.69 0.09 13.67
N ILE A 100 4.16 0.95 12.79
CA ILE A 100 2.71 1.07 12.59
C ILE A 100 2.15 -0.22 11.98
N VAL A 101 2.77 -0.71 10.92
CA VAL A 101 2.32 -1.89 10.17
C VAL A 101 2.30 -3.14 11.06
N SER A 102 3.39 -3.41 11.75
CA SER A 102 3.51 -4.61 12.59
C SER A 102 2.60 -4.58 13.82
N SER A 103 2.45 -3.39 14.42
CA SER A 103 1.52 -3.19 15.54
C SER A 103 0.08 -3.49 15.12
N TYR A 104 -0.27 -3.19 13.86
CA TYR A 104 -1.57 -3.48 13.29
C TYR A 104 -1.75 -4.95 12.92
N LEU A 105 -0.79 -5.52 12.20
CA LEU A 105 -0.82 -6.93 11.80
C LEU A 105 -0.74 -7.88 13.00
N GLY A 106 -0.08 -7.45 14.08
CA GLY A 106 0.23 -8.29 15.26
C GLY A 106 1.36 -9.29 14.99
N HIS A 107 2.01 -9.21 13.84
CA HIS A 107 3.06 -10.11 13.35
C HIS A 107 4.17 -9.35 12.65
N VAL A 108 5.26 -10.07 12.37
CA VAL A 108 6.31 -9.56 11.47
C VAL A 108 5.69 -9.33 10.10
N PRO A 109 5.78 -8.11 9.55
CA PRO A 109 5.27 -7.82 8.22
C PRO A 109 6.16 -8.46 7.15
N CYS A 110 5.55 -9.13 6.19
CA CYS A 110 6.22 -9.60 4.98
C CYS A 110 5.89 -8.67 3.83
N LEU A 111 6.92 -8.17 3.16
CA LEU A 111 6.78 -7.39 1.95
C LEU A 111 6.31 -8.29 0.82
N THR A 112 5.18 -7.96 0.19
CA THR A 112 4.60 -8.77 -0.87
C THR A 112 4.40 -8.01 -2.18
N HIS A 113 4.44 -6.69 -2.14
CA HIS A 113 4.33 -5.88 -3.34
C HIS A 113 5.00 -4.52 -3.16
N VAL A 114 5.73 -4.09 -4.19
CA VAL A 114 6.26 -2.71 -4.32
C VAL A 114 6.10 -2.30 -5.77
N ASN A 115 5.48 -1.17 -6.01
CA ASN A 115 5.39 -0.60 -7.35
C ASN A 115 5.17 0.91 -7.34
N ILE A 116 5.62 1.57 -8.38
CA ILE A 116 5.16 2.91 -8.70
C ILE A 116 4.00 2.77 -9.68
N TRP A 117 2.83 3.23 -9.26
CA TRP A 117 1.62 3.25 -10.07
C TRP A 117 1.41 4.63 -10.67
N TYR A 118 1.22 4.66 -11.97
CA TYR A 118 0.79 5.82 -12.72
C TYR A 118 -0.69 5.70 -13.08
N SER A 119 -1.48 6.66 -12.64
CA SER A 119 -2.87 6.83 -13.07
C SER A 119 -2.89 8.03 -14.03
N PRO A 120 -3.02 7.79 -15.34
CA PRO A 120 -3.07 8.87 -16.31
C PRO A 120 -4.34 9.71 -16.13
N ASN A 121 -4.28 10.95 -16.61
CA ASN A 121 -5.46 11.78 -16.76
C ASN A 121 -6.36 11.16 -17.84
N ILE A 122 -7.31 10.34 -17.42
CA ILE A 122 -8.32 9.77 -18.30
C ILE A 122 -9.66 10.34 -17.84
N ASN A 123 -10.25 11.16 -18.69
CA ASN A 123 -11.62 11.65 -18.48
C ASN A 123 -12.62 10.51 -18.76
N SER A 124 -12.56 9.47 -17.93
CA SER A 124 -13.46 8.31 -18.03
C SER A 124 -14.78 8.62 -17.33
N LYS A 125 -15.87 8.38 -18.04
CA LYS A 125 -17.24 8.49 -17.47
C LYS A 125 -17.60 7.25 -16.63
N CYS A 126 -16.85 6.16 -16.75
CA CYS A 126 -17.12 4.88 -16.09
C CYS A 126 -15.93 4.44 -15.27
N ALA A 127 -16.20 3.91 -14.07
CA ALA A 127 -15.22 3.27 -13.22
C ALA A 127 -14.92 1.85 -13.68
N GLU A 128 -13.65 1.44 -13.65
CA GLU A 128 -13.21 0.10 -14.02
C GLU A 128 -12.24 -0.48 -12.99
N GLY A 129 -12.30 -1.80 -12.77
CA GLY A 129 -11.36 -2.53 -11.94
C GLY A 129 -11.25 -1.98 -10.52
N SER A 130 -10.07 -1.49 -10.12
CA SER A 130 -9.82 -0.92 -8.80
C SER A 130 -10.44 0.46 -8.55
N GLN A 131 -11.11 1.03 -9.55
CA GLN A 131 -11.91 2.24 -9.40
C GLN A 131 -13.33 1.94 -8.88
N LEU A 132 -13.71 0.66 -8.83
CA LEU A 132 -14.94 0.20 -8.20
C LEU A 132 -14.68 -0.07 -6.71
N TRP A 133 -15.71 0.09 -5.86
CA TRP A 133 -15.59 -0.24 -4.45
C TRP A 133 -15.31 -1.72 -4.23
N HIS A 134 -14.21 -2.03 -3.55
CA HIS A 134 -13.77 -3.40 -3.30
C HIS A 134 -13.02 -3.53 -1.98
N ILE A 135 -12.81 -4.77 -1.58
CA ILE A 135 -11.94 -5.20 -0.50
C ILE A 135 -10.92 -6.16 -1.09
N ASP A 136 -9.67 -6.02 -0.71
CA ASP A 136 -8.61 -6.94 -1.13
C ASP A 136 -8.69 -8.26 -0.34
N HIS A 137 -8.16 -9.35 -0.93
CA HIS A 137 -8.38 -10.71 -0.41
C HIS A 137 -7.11 -11.53 -0.21
N GLU A 138 -5.96 -10.89 -0.26
CA GLU A 138 -4.69 -11.62 -0.16
C GLU A 138 -4.43 -12.12 1.27
N SER A 139 -5.09 -11.51 2.27
CA SER A 139 -5.05 -11.95 3.66
C SER A 139 -6.21 -11.38 4.48
N PHE A 140 -6.49 -11.96 5.64
CA PHE A 140 -7.44 -11.40 6.63
C PHE A 140 -7.03 -10.03 7.17
N LYS A 141 -5.72 -9.75 7.17
CA LYS A 141 -5.15 -8.45 7.44
C LYS A 141 -4.11 -8.15 6.37
N GLN A 142 -4.23 -6.99 5.79
CA GLN A 142 -3.36 -6.54 4.73
C GLN A 142 -3.14 -5.05 4.88
N VAL A 143 -1.90 -4.63 4.81
CA VAL A 143 -1.56 -3.21 4.91
C VAL A 143 -0.93 -2.74 3.61
N LYS A 144 -1.55 -1.74 2.99
CA LYS A 144 -0.93 -0.96 1.92
C LYS A 144 -0.41 0.36 2.47
N VAL A 145 0.78 0.71 2.04
CA VAL A 145 1.42 2.00 2.32
C VAL A 145 1.65 2.70 1.00
N PHE A 146 1.08 3.89 0.84
CA PHE A 146 1.26 4.73 -0.32
C PHE A 146 2.11 5.94 0.04
N LEU A 147 3.23 6.13 -0.65
CA LEU A 147 3.97 7.39 -0.64
C LEU A 147 3.53 8.19 -1.87
N TYR A 148 3.08 9.41 -1.67
CA TYR A 148 2.63 10.28 -2.74
C TYR A 148 3.81 10.94 -3.44
N LEU A 149 3.90 10.72 -4.75
CA LEU A 149 5.00 11.21 -5.59
C LEU A 149 4.66 12.54 -6.31
N ASN A 150 3.43 12.99 -6.17
CA ASN A 150 2.94 14.33 -6.48
C ASN A 150 1.82 14.68 -5.51
N ASP A 151 1.41 15.93 -5.47
CA ASP A 151 0.27 16.34 -4.67
C ASP A 151 -0.98 15.62 -5.15
N ILE A 152 -1.74 15.05 -4.21
CA ILE A 152 -2.95 14.28 -4.47
C ILE A 152 -4.11 14.92 -3.72
N ASP A 153 -5.06 15.39 -4.46
CA ASP A 153 -6.31 16.00 -4.02
C ASP A 153 -7.53 15.34 -4.69
N GLU A 154 -8.68 15.92 -4.51
CA GLU A 154 -9.92 15.45 -5.13
C GLU A 154 -9.89 15.53 -6.65
N LYS A 155 -9.10 16.47 -7.22
CA LYS A 155 -9.03 16.71 -8.67
C LYS A 155 -8.09 15.75 -9.40
N ASN A 156 -7.20 15.09 -8.69
CA ASN A 156 -6.25 14.13 -9.25
C ASN A 156 -6.34 12.73 -8.67
N GLY A 157 -7.49 12.39 -8.07
CA GLY A 157 -7.82 11.03 -7.80
C GLY A 157 -7.32 10.46 -6.48
N ALA A 158 -7.53 11.18 -5.41
CA ALA A 158 -7.32 10.65 -4.08
C ALA A 158 -8.01 9.29 -3.92
N THR A 159 -7.33 8.33 -3.32
CA THR A 159 -7.94 7.06 -2.94
C THR A 159 -9.06 7.32 -1.95
N GLU A 160 -10.24 6.79 -2.23
CA GLU A 160 -11.39 6.85 -1.37
C GLU A 160 -11.48 5.58 -0.52
N ILE A 161 -11.82 5.74 0.77
CA ILE A 161 -11.86 4.64 1.71
C ILE A 161 -12.96 4.86 2.77
N PHE A 162 -13.68 3.81 3.12
CA PHE A 162 -14.56 3.79 4.27
C PHE A 162 -13.84 3.25 5.50
N ASN A 163 -14.22 3.73 6.69
CA ASN A 163 -13.69 3.14 7.90
C ASN A 163 -14.20 1.71 8.13
N LYS A 164 -13.49 0.96 8.97
CA LYS A 164 -13.81 -0.45 9.27
C LYS A 164 -15.22 -0.67 9.78
N LYS A 165 -15.71 0.26 10.63
CA LYS A 165 -17.06 0.13 11.23
C LYS A 165 -18.13 0.20 10.14
N TYR A 166 -18.07 1.21 9.28
CA TYR A 166 -19.00 1.38 8.16
C TYR A 166 -18.89 0.21 7.17
N THR A 167 -17.66 -0.16 6.80
CA THR A 167 -17.42 -1.31 5.91
C THR A 167 -18.09 -2.58 6.44
N LYS A 168 -17.93 -2.90 7.73
CA LYS A 168 -18.54 -4.08 8.34
C LYS A 168 -20.07 -4.07 8.29
N ILE A 169 -20.69 -2.89 8.51
CA ILE A 169 -22.14 -2.72 8.40
C ILE A 169 -22.59 -2.96 6.95
N MET A 170 -21.89 -2.35 5.99
CA MET A 170 -22.25 -2.44 4.59
C MET A 170 -21.98 -3.83 3.99
N GLN A 171 -20.95 -4.54 4.44
CA GLN A 171 -20.74 -5.94 4.05
C GLN A 171 -21.95 -6.81 4.38
N LYS A 172 -22.54 -6.63 5.57
CA LYS A 172 -23.74 -7.35 5.97
C LYS A 172 -24.96 -6.94 5.13
N LYS A 173 -25.19 -5.62 4.97
CA LYS A 173 -26.33 -5.06 4.23
C LYS A 173 -26.31 -5.49 2.75
N LEU A 174 -25.15 -5.51 2.12
CA LEU A 174 -24.98 -5.85 0.72
C LEU A 174 -24.79 -7.37 0.50
N SER A 175 -24.84 -8.20 1.54
CA SER A 175 -24.49 -9.61 1.49
C SER A 175 -23.13 -9.85 0.79
N TYR A 176 -22.20 -8.93 1.03
CA TYR A 176 -20.86 -8.97 0.42
C TYR A 176 -20.08 -10.16 0.99
N SER A 177 -19.59 -11.01 0.09
CA SER A 177 -18.72 -12.11 0.47
C SER A 177 -17.48 -12.15 -0.43
N LEU A 178 -16.41 -12.77 0.07
CA LEU A 178 -15.17 -12.96 -0.67
C LEU A 178 -15.37 -13.75 -1.98
N LEU A 179 -16.39 -14.62 -2.02
CA LEU A 179 -16.73 -15.42 -3.18
C LEU A 179 -17.60 -14.67 -4.21
N LYS A 180 -18.30 -13.62 -3.75
CA LYS A 180 -19.19 -12.80 -4.58
C LYS A 180 -18.66 -11.37 -4.63
N ARG A 181 -17.47 -11.20 -5.17
CA ARG A 181 -16.87 -9.88 -5.40
C ARG A 181 -17.80 -9.05 -6.28
N LYS A 182 -18.64 -8.25 -5.67
CA LYS A 182 -19.37 -7.21 -6.38
C LYS A 182 -18.59 -5.92 -6.23
N HIS A 183 -17.95 -5.50 -7.27
CA HIS A 183 -17.42 -4.15 -7.43
C HIS A 183 -18.58 -3.19 -7.71
N SER A 184 -19.58 -3.15 -6.83
CA SER A 184 -20.78 -2.35 -7.05
C SER A 184 -20.66 -1.02 -6.29
N ASN A 185 -21.02 0.07 -6.95
CA ASN A 185 -21.20 1.37 -6.32
C ASN A 185 -22.57 1.46 -5.60
N GLU A 186 -23.44 0.46 -5.80
CA GLU A 186 -24.81 0.48 -5.30
C GLU A 186 -24.86 0.30 -3.79
N GLY A 187 -25.62 1.18 -3.14
CA GLY A 187 -25.93 1.10 -1.70
C GLY A 187 -24.86 1.66 -0.77
N LEU A 188 -23.74 2.17 -1.27
CA LEU A 188 -22.71 2.85 -0.47
C LEU A 188 -22.95 4.37 -0.49
N ASP A 189 -22.98 4.99 0.68
CA ASP A 189 -23.07 6.45 0.80
C ASP A 189 -21.67 7.06 0.65
N ASN A 190 -21.38 7.59 -0.52
CA ASN A 190 -20.09 8.22 -0.84
C ASN A 190 -19.78 9.45 0.03
N ASN A 191 -20.75 10.08 0.70
CA ASN A 191 -20.51 11.18 1.62
C ASN A 191 -19.81 10.75 2.91
N LEU A 192 -19.88 9.46 3.24
CA LEU A 192 -19.23 8.87 4.41
C LEU A 192 -17.82 8.34 4.13
N CYS A 193 -17.35 8.39 2.88
CA CYS A 193 -16.00 7.98 2.57
C CYS A 193 -14.98 9.08 2.91
N PHE A 194 -13.79 8.65 3.26
CA PHE A 194 -12.66 9.53 3.46
C PHE A 194 -11.77 9.53 2.21
N ARG A 195 -11.35 10.72 1.76
CA ARG A 195 -10.41 10.89 0.65
C ARG A 195 -9.00 11.05 1.21
N LEU A 196 -8.12 10.14 0.81
CA LEU A 196 -6.73 10.14 1.25
C LEU A 196 -5.91 11.14 0.43
N SER A 197 -6.17 12.43 0.66
CA SER A 197 -5.47 13.54 0.01
C SER A 197 -4.27 13.96 0.82
N ALA A 198 -3.13 14.20 0.17
CA ALA A 198 -1.92 14.74 0.80
C ALA A 198 -0.98 15.36 -0.24
N GLU A 199 -0.07 16.20 0.24
CA GLU A 199 1.05 16.74 -0.55
C GLU A 199 2.04 15.62 -0.92
N LYS A 200 2.89 15.89 -1.92
CA LYS A 200 4.05 15.07 -2.26
C LYS A 200 4.89 14.80 -1.01
N GLY A 201 5.22 13.53 -0.79
CA GLY A 201 5.92 13.05 0.40
C GLY A 201 4.99 12.64 1.55
N GLY A 202 3.69 12.93 1.49
CA GLY A 202 2.70 12.39 2.43
C GLY A 202 2.54 10.88 2.28
N ILE A 203 2.13 10.21 3.35
CA ILE A 203 2.03 8.74 3.37
C ILE A 203 0.63 8.35 3.83
N ALA A 204 -0.04 7.50 3.05
CA ALA A 204 -1.28 6.84 3.46
C ALA A 204 -0.98 5.40 3.87
N VAL A 205 -1.50 4.98 5.03
CA VAL A 205 -1.44 3.60 5.51
C VAL A 205 -2.86 3.08 5.62
N MET A 206 -3.17 1.95 4.98
CA MET A 206 -4.52 1.43 4.83
C MET A 206 -4.58 -0.08 5.05
N ASP A 207 -5.64 -0.54 5.75
CA ASP A 207 -6.05 -1.95 5.73
C ASP A 207 -7.07 -2.17 4.62
N THR A 208 -6.60 -2.55 3.47
CA THR A 208 -7.43 -2.78 2.29
C THR A 208 -8.22 -4.10 2.34
N SER A 209 -7.93 -4.97 3.33
CA SER A 209 -8.69 -6.21 3.56
C SER A 209 -9.91 -6.02 4.48
N SER A 210 -10.00 -4.90 5.21
CA SER A 210 -11.09 -4.63 6.15
C SER A 210 -11.87 -3.35 5.81
N CYS A 211 -11.42 -2.59 4.82
CA CYS A 211 -12.01 -1.32 4.41
C CYS A 211 -12.41 -1.35 2.94
N PHE A 212 -13.66 -1.04 2.63
CA PHE A 212 -14.03 -0.73 1.26
C PHE A 212 -13.21 0.46 0.78
N HIS A 213 -12.55 0.30 -0.35
CA HIS A 213 -11.72 1.34 -0.94
C HIS A 213 -11.81 1.29 -2.46
N ARG A 214 -11.43 2.42 -3.08
CA ARG A 214 -11.29 2.52 -4.54
C ARG A 214 -10.30 3.59 -4.93
N GLY A 215 -9.71 3.46 -6.13
CA GLY A 215 -9.10 4.58 -6.82
C GLY A 215 -10.21 5.43 -7.42
N SER A 216 -10.20 6.73 -7.19
CA SER A 216 -11.19 7.59 -7.84
C SER A 216 -10.91 7.68 -9.35
N TYR A 217 -11.82 8.23 -10.14
CA TYR A 217 -11.76 8.33 -11.61
C TYR A 217 -12.33 9.67 -12.09
N GLY A 218 -12.10 10.00 -13.37
CA GLY A 218 -12.63 11.23 -13.96
C GLY A 218 -11.83 12.49 -13.62
N PHE A 219 -10.49 12.43 -13.65
CA PHE A 219 -9.63 13.52 -13.17
C PHE A 219 -9.03 14.37 -14.25
N ASN A 220 -8.66 15.60 -13.83
CA ASN A 220 -7.98 16.58 -14.66
C ASN A 220 -6.44 16.47 -14.59
N LYS A 221 -5.91 15.70 -13.61
CA LYS A 221 -4.47 15.56 -13.39
C LYS A 221 -4.07 14.10 -13.20
N SER A 222 -2.88 13.76 -13.64
CA SER A 222 -2.30 12.43 -13.41
C SER A 222 -1.79 12.26 -11.98
N ARG A 223 -1.72 11.00 -11.53
CA ARG A 223 -1.28 10.62 -10.20
C ARG A 223 -0.14 9.62 -10.28
N PHE A 224 0.88 9.81 -9.45
CA PHE A 224 1.94 8.84 -9.19
C PHE A 224 1.98 8.50 -7.70
N ILE A 225 2.00 7.22 -7.38
CA ILE A 225 2.17 6.73 -6.01
C ILE A 225 3.17 5.57 -5.98
N LEU A 226 4.07 5.57 -5.00
CA LEU A 226 4.80 4.36 -4.63
C LEU A 226 3.91 3.56 -3.68
N SER A 227 3.46 2.41 -4.13
CA SER A 227 2.60 1.48 -3.39
C SER A 227 3.42 0.33 -2.84
N VAL A 228 3.29 0.10 -1.55
CA VAL A 228 3.93 -0.99 -0.83
C VAL A 228 2.87 -1.81 -0.13
N GLN A 229 2.96 -3.14 -0.19
CA GLN A 229 2.03 -4.04 0.49
C GLN A 229 2.75 -4.95 1.47
N TYR A 230 2.18 -5.05 2.66
CA TYR A 230 2.63 -5.96 3.70
C TYR A 230 1.51 -6.92 4.09
N LEU A 231 1.85 -8.20 4.17
CA LEU A 231 0.99 -9.24 4.71
C LEU A 231 1.60 -9.81 5.99
N PRO A 232 0.80 -10.40 6.90
CA PRO A 232 1.34 -11.19 7.98
C PRO A 232 2.00 -12.46 7.41
N ILE A 233 3.05 -12.93 8.06
CA ILE A 233 3.85 -14.09 7.59
C ILE A 233 3.02 -15.36 7.39
N ASN A 234 1.87 -15.46 8.04
CA ASN A 234 0.93 -16.58 7.93
C ASN A 234 -0.22 -16.32 6.95
N ALA A 235 -0.09 -15.34 6.05
CA ALA A 235 -1.11 -15.06 5.05
C ALA A 235 -1.30 -16.26 4.11
N TYR A 236 -2.57 -16.58 3.83
CA TYR A 236 -2.91 -17.72 2.96
C TYR A 236 -2.47 -17.54 1.50
N SER A 237 -2.33 -16.31 1.04
CA SER A 237 -1.87 -15.99 -0.32
C SER A 237 -0.36 -15.73 -0.42
N TYR A 238 0.38 -15.91 0.68
CA TYR A 238 1.82 -15.63 0.72
C TYR A 238 2.62 -16.33 -0.38
N ASN A 239 2.26 -17.58 -0.71
CA ASN A 239 2.92 -18.35 -1.75
C ASN A 239 2.61 -17.90 -3.19
N LYS A 240 1.57 -17.09 -3.39
CA LYS A 240 1.20 -16.57 -4.72
C LYS A 240 2.04 -15.36 -5.13
N PHE A 241 2.72 -14.70 -4.18
CA PHE A 241 3.58 -13.54 -4.44
C PHE A 241 5.01 -13.95 -4.77
N ASN A 242 5.15 -14.85 -5.75
CA ASN A 242 6.45 -15.30 -6.23
C ASN A 242 7.26 -14.21 -6.94
N GLU A 243 6.65 -13.06 -7.27
CA GLU A 243 7.33 -11.94 -7.95
C GLU A 243 8.50 -11.40 -7.15
N TYR A 244 8.47 -11.52 -5.81
CA TYR A 244 9.52 -11.06 -4.90
C TYR A 244 10.37 -12.18 -4.31
N THR A 245 10.25 -13.43 -4.82
CA THR A 245 11.13 -14.54 -4.40
C THR A 245 12.60 -14.24 -4.71
N PHE A 246 12.87 -13.40 -5.71
CA PHE A 246 14.23 -12.94 -5.99
C PHE A 246 14.77 -12.03 -4.89
N LEU A 247 13.94 -11.22 -4.20
CA LEU A 247 14.33 -10.44 -3.03
C LEU A 247 14.85 -11.35 -1.91
N ARG A 248 14.25 -12.53 -1.75
CA ARG A 248 14.70 -13.55 -0.79
C ARG A 248 16.08 -14.12 -1.11
N LYS A 249 16.37 -14.34 -2.41
CA LYS A 249 17.60 -15.01 -2.87
C LYS A 249 18.77 -14.07 -3.05
N SER A 250 18.50 -12.80 -3.40
CA SER A 250 19.53 -11.86 -3.82
C SER A 250 20.04 -10.96 -2.71
N TYR A 251 19.29 -10.82 -1.61
CA TYR A 251 19.65 -9.96 -0.49
C TYR A 251 20.13 -10.79 0.69
N HIS A 252 21.43 -11.00 0.78
CA HIS A 252 22.09 -11.38 2.03
C HIS A 252 22.13 -10.17 2.96
N LEU A 253 20.95 -9.81 3.49
CA LEU A 253 20.85 -8.72 4.45
C LEU A 253 21.37 -9.21 5.80
N LYS A 254 22.61 -8.86 6.13
CA LYS A 254 23.21 -9.08 7.46
C LYS A 254 22.46 -8.34 8.58
N ASP A 255 21.38 -7.62 8.27
CA ASP A 255 20.66 -6.71 9.15
C ASP A 255 19.13 -6.93 9.23
N LYS A 256 18.50 -6.09 10.03
CA LYS A 256 17.06 -6.00 10.35
C LYS A 256 16.10 -6.12 9.15
N LYS A 257 16.59 -5.85 7.94
CA LYS A 257 15.85 -5.92 6.68
C LYS A 257 15.46 -7.36 6.28
N GLU A 258 16.26 -8.35 6.70
CA GLU A 258 15.99 -9.78 6.41
C GLU A 258 14.62 -10.25 6.90
N LEU A 259 14.13 -9.68 8.01
CA LEU A 259 12.86 -10.08 8.60
C LEU A 259 11.64 -9.68 7.76
N ILE A 260 11.79 -8.74 6.83
CA ILE A 260 10.71 -8.24 5.99
C ILE A 260 10.63 -9.05 4.70
N PHE A 261 11.78 -9.54 4.24
CA PHE A 261 11.92 -10.21 2.95
C PHE A 261 11.92 -11.76 3.05
N ASN A 262 11.85 -12.30 4.24
CA ASN A 262 11.76 -13.73 4.51
C ASN A 262 10.32 -14.14 4.80
#